data_902832b76933d52e4542262315c2c82f
#
_entry.id   902832b76933d52e4542262315c2c82f
#
_cell.length_a   1.000
_cell.length_b   1.000
_cell.length_c   1.000
_cell.angle_alpha   90.00
_cell.angle_beta   90.00
_cell.angle_gamma   90.00
#
_symmetry.space_group_name_H-M   'P 1'
#
loop_
_entity.id
_entity.type
_entity.pdbx_description
1 polymer ?
#
loop_
_entity_poly.entity_id
_entity_poly.type
_entity_poly.pdbx_seq_one_letter_code
_entity_poly.pdbx_strand_id
1 'polypeptide(L)'
;MDHHFVRVFSDVYCDWEGLPPDYRVYVDEELFTERTFIWTGCYLEEMLQIQAPPGEYTIRYELVQPCLAQLRIQNQRVDFGPGTIQDGYLRIHHEST
;
A
#
# COMPACT_ATOMS: atom_id res chain seq x y z
N MET A 1 15.44 -20.71 0.65
CA MET A 1 14.78 -19.48 1.09
C MET A 1 13.72 -19.12 0.12
N ASP A 2 12.50 -19.19 0.56
CA ASP A 2 11.39 -19.05 -0.35
C ASP A 2 10.78 -17.66 -0.26
N HIS A 3 11.36 -16.75 -1.01
CA HIS A 3 10.76 -15.44 -1.16
C HIS A 3 9.87 -15.44 -2.39
N HIS A 4 8.65 -14.99 -2.21
CA HIS A 4 7.71 -14.89 -3.29
C HIS A 4 7.49 -13.42 -3.62
N PHE A 5 7.36 -13.14 -4.89
CA PHE A 5 7.10 -11.80 -5.37
C PHE A 5 5.60 -11.62 -5.54
N VAL A 6 5.05 -10.59 -4.90
CA VAL A 6 3.65 -10.22 -5.09
C VAL A 6 3.56 -8.75 -5.43
N ARG A 7 2.56 -8.42 -6.23
CA ARG A 7 2.27 -7.06 -6.62
C ARG A 7 0.90 -6.68 -6.07
N VAL A 8 0.87 -5.66 -5.25
CA VAL A 8 -0.35 -5.21 -4.59
C VAL A 8 -0.71 -3.84 -5.13
N PHE A 9 -1.96 -3.68 -5.58
CA PHE A 9 -2.48 -2.39 -5.99
C PHE A 9 -3.45 -1.86 -4.96
N SER A 10 -3.42 -0.55 -4.78
CA SER A 10 -4.38 0.15 -3.94
C SER A 10 -4.78 1.43 -4.64
N ASP A 11 -6.05 1.79 -4.57
CA ASP A 11 -6.51 3.07 -5.09
C ASP A 11 -6.46 4.06 -3.93
N VAL A 12 -5.60 5.05 -4.06
CA VAL A 12 -5.34 6.04 -3.02
C VAL A 12 -6.06 7.32 -3.35
N TYR A 13 -6.96 7.73 -2.46
CA TYR A 13 -7.71 8.98 -2.57
C TYR A 13 -7.27 9.90 -1.44
N CYS A 14 -7.13 11.18 -1.75
CA CYS A 14 -6.78 12.15 -0.71
C CYS A 14 -7.47 13.46 -0.98
N ASP A 15 -8.19 13.96 0.03
CA ASP A 15 -8.72 15.32 0.03
C ASP A 15 -7.75 16.16 0.86
N TRP A 16 -7.28 17.27 0.28
CA TRP A 16 -6.28 18.08 0.97
C TRP A 16 -6.40 19.54 0.62
N GLU A 17 -5.89 20.38 1.51
CA GLU A 17 -5.85 21.82 1.33
C GLU A 17 -4.45 22.34 1.64
N GLY A 18 -4.07 23.43 0.98
CA GLY A 18 -2.76 24.02 1.18
C GLY A 18 -1.69 23.31 0.39
N LEU A 19 -0.65 22.87 1.08
CA LEU A 19 0.45 22.15 0.44
C LEU A 19 0.09 20.68 0.24
N PRO A 20 0.53 20.06 -0.87
CA PRO A 20 0.31 18.64 -1.08
C PRO A 20 0.85 17.80 0.08
N PRO A 21 0.06 16.88 0.62
CA PRO A 21 0.49 16.10 1.76
C PRO A 21 1.42 14.96 1.37
N ASP A 22 2.28 14.58 2.30
CA ASP A 22 3.08 13.37 2.16
C ASP A 22 2.40 12.24 2.90
N TYR A 23 2.53 11.03 2.38
CA TYR A 23 2.09 9.86 3.11
C TYR A 23 3.15 8.76 3.02
N ARG A 24 3.11 7.89 4.00
CA ARG A 24 4.04 6.76 4.09
C ARG A 24 3.27 5.45 4.03
N VAL A 25 3.88 4.46 3.42
CA VAL A 25 3.33 3.11 3.38
C VAL A 25 4.26 2.21 4.17
N TYR A 26 3.71 1.50 5.13
CA TYR A 26 4.45 0.56 5.96
C TYR A 26 4.00 -0.85 5.64
N VAL A 27 4.96 -1.75 5.51
CA VAL A 27 4.70 -3.18 5.47
C VAL A 27 5.16 -3.70 6.83
N ASP A 28 4.20 -4.17 7.62
CA ASP A 28 4.38 -4.40 9.04
C ASP A 28 4.87 -3.11 9.71
N GLU A 29 6.00 -3.14 10.39
CA GLU A 29 6.52 -1.95 11.07
C GLU A 29 7.61 -1.24 10.26
N GLU A 30 7.91 -1.73 9.05
CA GLU A 30 8.97 -1.15 8.24
C GLU A 30 8.43 -0.20 7.21
N LEU A 31 9.09 0.95 7.09
CA LEU A 31 8.77 1.92 6.05
C LEU A 31 9.08 1.32 4.69
N PHE A 32 8.08 1.23 3.84
CA PHE A 32 8.22 0.67 2.50
C PHE A 32 8.43 1.76 1.46
N THR A 33 7.63 2.82 1.52
CA THR A 33 7.76 3.94 0.60
C THR A 33 7.12 5.20 1.18
N GLU A 34 7.52 6.35 0.65
CA GLU A 34 6.94 7.64 1.00
C GLU A 34 6.66 8.39 -0.29
N ARG A 35 5.53 9.09 -0.33
CA ARG A 35 5.10 9.76 -1.55
C ARG A 35 4.36 11.05 -1.22
N THR A 36 4.47 12.03 -2.11
CA THR A 36 3.68 13.26 -2.02
C THR A 36 2.48 13.11 -2.91
N PHE A 37 1.28 13.34 -2.37
CA PHE A 37 0.04 13.26 -3.14
C PHE A 37 -0.23 14.61 -3.77
N ILE A 38 -0.02 14.70 -5.08
CA ILE A 38 -0.14 15.97 -5.80
C ILE A 38 -1.39 16.07 -6.68
N TRP A 39 -2.21 15.02 -6.70
CA TRP A 39 -3.37 14.96 -7.57
C TRP A 39 -4.59 15.58 -6.89
N THR A 40 -5.34 16.40 -7.63
CA THR A 40 -6.58 16.97 -7.15
C THR A 40 -7.72 16.45 -8.01
N GLY A 41 -8.80 16.00 -7.36
CA GLY A 41 -9.95 15.45 -8.06
C GLY A 41 -9.70 14.12 -8.75
N CYS A 42 -8.56 13.48 -8.46
CA CYS A 42 -8.17 12.21 -9.04
C CYS A 42 -7.66 11.29 -7.94
N TYR A 43 -7.46 10.04 -8.27
CA TYR A 43 -6.85 9.10 -7.35
C TYR A 43 -5.55 8.55 -7.96
N LEU A 44 -4.71 8.03 -7.09
CA LEU A 44 -3.48 7.37 -7.50
C LEU A 44 -3.66 5.88 -7.36
N GLU A 45 -3.39 5.14 -8.43
CA GLU A 45 -3.30 3.68 -8.34
C GLU A 45 -1.88 3.34 -7.92
N GLU A 46 -1.72 2.99 -6.66
CA GLU A 46 -0.40 2.72 -6.10
C GLU A 46 -0.06 1.25 -6.25
N MET A 47 1.11 0.96 -6.81
CA MET A 47 1.61 -0.40 -6.97
C MET A 47 2.76 -0.64 -6.01
N LEU A 48 2.60 -1.66 -5.17
CA LEU A 48 3.65 -2.08 -4.26
C LEU A 48 4.19 -3.43 -4.72
N GLN A 49 5.50 -3.50 -4.91
CA GLN A 49 6.17 -4.74 -5.27
C GLN A 49 6.82 -5.29 -4.02
N ILE A 50 6.31 -6.40 -3.53
CA ILE A 50 6.74 -6.98 -2.26
C ILE A 50 7.36 -8.34 -2.51
N GLN A 51 8.56 -8.54 -1.99
CA GLN A 51 9.23 -9.82 -2.06
C GLN A 51 9.49 -10.29 -0.63
N ALA A 52 8.83 -11.37 -0.23
CA ALA A 52 8.87 -11.84 1.14
C ALA A 52 8.51 -13.32 1.21
N PRO A 53 8.88 -13.99 2.30
CA PRO A 53 8.48 -15.38 2.50
C PRO A 53 6.97 -15.48 2.74
N PRO A 54 6.40 -16.69 2.58
CA PRO A 54 4.98 -16.89 2.90
C PRO A 54 4.67 -16.49 4.33
N GLY A 55 3.51 -15.88 4.53
CA GLY A 55 3.09 -15.41 5.84
C GLY A 55 2.07 -14.31 5.73
N GLU A 56 1.82 -13.67 6.85
CA GLU A 56 0.85 -12.59 6.94
C GLU A 56 1.56 -11.28 7.24
N TYR A 57 1.15 -10.24 6.53
CA TYR A 57 1.75 -8.92 6.60
C TYR A 57 0.66 -7.87 6.67
N THR A 58 0.95 -6.74 7.31
CA THR A 58 0.04 -5.60 7.29
C THR A 58 0.58 -4.55 6.34
N ILE A 59 -0.32 -3.90 5.62
CA ILE A 59 0.03 -2.75 4.77
C ILE A 59 -0.73 -1.56 5.31
N ARG A 60 0.01 -0.57 5.80
CA ARG A 60 -0.57 0.58 6.47
C ARG A 60 -0.14 1.87 5.79
N TYR A 61 -1.12 2.74 5.56
CA TYR A 61 -0.89 4.07 4.99
C TYR A 61 -1.03 5.10 6.09
N GLU A 62 -0.12 6.05 6.14
CA GLU A 62 -0.11 7.07 7.19
C GLU A 62 0.26 8.42 6.61
N LEU A 63 -0.55 9.44 6.91
CA LEU A 63 -0.22 10.80 6.54
C LEU A 63 0.90 11.33 7.42
N VAL A 64 1.81 12.06 6.79
CA VAL A 64 2.90 12.72 7.52
C VAL A 64 2.37 14.05 8.05
N GLN A 65 2.48 14.25 9.34
CA GLN A 65 1.99 15.45 10.00
C GLN A 65 3.05 16.55 10.04
N PRO A 66 2.66 17.84 10.06
CA PRO A 66 1.28 18.33 10.04
C PRO A 66 0.76 18.50 8.61
N CYS A 67 -0.53 18.24 8.41
CA CYS A 67 -1.17 18.47 7.12
C CYS A 67 -2.68 18.60 7.30
N LEU A 68 -3.33 19.27 6.33
CA LEU A 68 -4.78 19.36 6.26
C LEU A 68 -5.25 18.43 5.15
N ALA A 69 -5.34 17.15 5.49
CA ALA A 69 -5.64 16.13 4.49
C ALA A 69 -6.35 14.94 5.11
N GLN A 70 -7.10 14.24 4.27
CA GLN A 70 -7.78 13.01 4.65
C GLN A 70 -7.50 11.96 3.58
N LEU A 71 -6.93 10.85 4.00
CA LEU A 71 -6.50 9.77 3.12
C LEU A 71 -7.52 8.64 3.15
N ARG A 72 -7.85 8.11 1.97
CA ARG A 72 -8.74 6.95 1.85
C ARG A 72 -8.09 5.94 0.94
N ILE A 73 -8.05 4.69 1.39
CA ILE A 73 -7.48 3.59 0.62
C ILE A 73 -8.61 2.65 0.27
N GLN A 74 -8.78 2.37 -1.02
CA GLN A 74 -9.86 1.54 -1.50
C GLN A 74 -9.35 0.53 -2.51
N ASN A 75 -10.14 -0.51 -2.72
CA ASN A 75 -9.94 -1.47 -3.80
C ASN A 75 -8.53 -2.09 -3.79
N GLN A 76 -8.07 -2.48 -2.60
CA GLN A 76 -6.80 -3.18 -2.49
C GLN A 76 -6.91 -4.57 -3.11
N ARG A 77 -5.90 -4.93 -3.89
CA ARG A 77 -5.92 -6.20 -4.61
C ARG A 77 -4.52 -6.68 -4.91
N VAL A 78 -4.35 -7.98 -5.00
CA VAL A 78 -3.11 -8.58 -5.49
C VAL A 78 -3.28 -8.80 -6.98
N ASP A 79 -2.40 -8.19 -7.76
CA ASP A 79 -2.44 -8.26 -9.21
C ASP A 79 -1.53 -9.37 -9.75
N PHE A 80 -0.53 -9.75 -8.99
CA PHE A 80 0.45 -10.73 -9.41
C PHE A 80 1.00 -11.45 -8.19
N GLY A 81 1.25 -12.74 -8.34
CA GLY A 81 1.92 -13.54 -7.33
C GLY A 81 0.95 -14.28 -6.40
N PRO A 82 1.51 -15.16 -5.55
CA PRO A 82 0.70 -16.05 -4.72
C PRO A 82 0.24 -15.36 -3.44
N GLY A 83 -0.72 -14.47 -3.55
CA GLY A 83 -1.19 -13.75 -2.38
C GLY A 83 -2.62 -13.26 -2.49
N THR A 84 -3.17 -12.92 -1.34
CA THR A 84 -4.48 -12.28 -1.23
C THR A 84 -4.38 -11.13 -0.25
N ILE A 85 -5.22 -10.11 -0.41
CA ILE A 85 -5.23 -8.97 0.48
C ILE A 85 -6.67 -8.60 0.82
N GLN A 86 -6.90 -8.25 2.09
CA GLN A 86 -8.20 -7.78 2.54
C GLN A 86 -7.99 -6.84 3.73
N ASP A 87 -8.56 -5.64 3.64
CA ASP A 87 -8.52 -4.64 4.72
C ASP A 87 -7.12 -4.38 5.26
N GLY A 88 -6.14 -4.29 4.36
CA GLY A 88 -4.76 -4.02 4.74
C GLY A 88 -3.98 -5.24 5.21
N TYR A 89 -4.59 -6.41 5.22
CA TYR A 89 -3.90 -7.65 5.60
C TYR A 89 -3.54 -8.43 4.35
N LEU A 90 -2.26 -8.56 4.11
CA LEU A 90 -1.71 -9.31 2.97
C LEU A 90 -1.29 -10.68 3.44
N ARG A 91 -1.75 -11.72 2.75
CA ARG A 91 -1.28 -13.07 2.99
C ARG A 91 -0.55 -13.55 1.75
N ILE A 92 0.70 -13.95 1.92
CA ILE A 92 1.48 -14.58 0.87
C ILE A 92 1.43 -16.08 1.09
N HIS A 93 1.01 -16.82 0.07
CA HIS A 93 0.84 -18.25 0.13
C HIS A 93 2.06 -18.99 -0.41
N HIS A 94 2.23 -20.24 -0.01
CA HIS A 94 3.21 -21.09 -0.66
C HIS A 94 2.74 -21.36 -2.08
N GLU A 95 3.67 -21.34 -3.03
CA GLU A 95 3.34 -21.74 -4.37
C GLU A 95 3.15 -23.25 -4.42
N SER A 96 2.03 -23.65 -5.04
CA SER A 96 1.81 -25.07 -5.33
C SER A 96 2.65 -25.45 -6.54
N THR A 97 3.42 -26.48 -6.39
CA THR A 97 4.19 -27.02 -7.49
C THR A 97 3.61 -28.34 -7.96
#